data_2596e0f72f25eb778458e79ea4c868e5
#
_entry.id   2596e0f72f25eb778458e79ea4c868e5
#
_cell.length_a   1.000
_cell.length_b   1.000
_cell.length_c   1.000
_cell.angle_alpha   90.00
_cell.angle_beta   90.00
_cell.angle_gamma   90.00
#
_symmetry.space_group_name_H-M   'P 1'
#
loop_
_entity.id
_entity.type
_entity.pdbx_description
1 polymer ?
#
loop_
_entity_poly.entity_id
_entity_poly.type
_entity_poly.pdbx_seq_one_letter_code
_entity_poly.pdbx_strand_id
1 'polypeptide(L)'
;MSVSEDRFTEQGALHGHPGRPIIKDKWLVSSGDYVPKIKVWGAIINKSGSSEADITYKLRGDDSADTITLATNVPIALGDVTALTAATTTADAVYLLG
;
A
#
# COMPACT_ATOMS: atom_id res chain seq x y z
N MET A 1 9.31 -19.65 21.16
CA MET A 1 9.03 -19.08 20.97
C MET A 1 8.93 -18.69 20.70
N SER A 2 8.94 -18.81 20.77
CA SER A 2 8.56 -18.05 20.62
C SER A 2 8.30 -18.00 20.16
N VAL A 3 8.39 -18.34 20.09
CA VAL A 3 7.90 -17.88 19.72
C VAL A 3 7.42 -17.67 19.71
N SER A 4 7.42 -17.77 19.88
CA SER A 4 6.77 -17.23 19.85
C SER A 4 6.47 -16.65 20.01
N GLU A 5 6.65 -16.27 20.23
CA GLU A 5 6.29 -15.60 20.22
C GLU A 5 6.39 -15.11 19.88
N ASP A 6 6.75 -15.36 19.97
CA ASP A 6 6.66 -14.87 19.47
C ASP A 6 6.55 -15.25 18.86
N ARG A 7 6.82 -15.68 18.88
CA ARG A 7 6.50 -16.05 18.17
C ARG A 7 5.84 -16.11 17.90
N PHE A 8 5.86 -15.89 18.19
CA PHE A 8 5.13 -15.68 17.80
C PHE A 8 5.09 -14.92 17.78
N THR A 9 5.34 -14.58 18.23
CA THR A 9 5.41 -13.81 17.99
C THR A 9 6.17 -13.54 17.56
N GLU A 10 6.66 -13.61 17.45
CA GLU A 10 7.24 -13.41 16.62
C GLU A 10 7.41 -14.32 15.79
N GLN A 11 7.12 -15.15 15.59
CA GLN A 11 7.02 -15.76 14.71
C GLN A 11 6.27 -15.86 13.96
N GLY A 12 6.12 -16.20 14.24
CA GLY A 12 5.30 -16.31 13.30
C GLY A 12 5.41 -15.26 12.68
N ALA A 13 5.92 -14.78 13.10
CA ALA A 13 5.84 -13.77 12.48
C ALA A 13 6.82 -13.62 11.64
N LEU A 14 7.31 -13.90 11.39
CA LEU A 14 8.03 -13.67 10.59
C LEU A 14 7.66 -13.94 9.40
N HIS A 15 7.22 -14.56 9.12
CA HIS A 15 6.64 -14.72 8.02
C HIS A 15 5.36 -14.26 8.14
N GLY A 16 5.05 -13.39 7.67
CA GLY A 16 3.84 -12.95 7.53
C GLY A 16 2.89 -13.37 8.55
N HIS A 17 2.70 -12.63 9.48
CA HIS A 17 1.64 -12.81 10.39
C HIS A 17 0.33 -12.46 9.74
N PRO A 18 -0.74 -13.18 9.94
CA PRO A 18 -2.07 -12.76 9.51
C PRO A 18 -2.38 -11.37 10.04
N GLY A 19 -2.82 -10.50 9.17
CA GLY A 19 -3.14 -9.13 9.53
C GLY A 19 -1.95 -8.19 9.62
N ARG A 20 -0.75 -8.70 9.51
CA ARG A 20 0.44 -7.85 9.52
C ARG A 20 0.70 -7.34 8.12
N PRO A 21 0.81 -6.01 7.92
CA PRO A 21 1.14 -5.48 6.60
C PRO A 21 2.58 -5.81 6.24
N ILE A 22 2.79 -6.22 5.00
CA ILE A 22 4.11 -6.50 4.45
C ILE A 22 4.28 -5.63 3.21
N ILE A 23 5.32 -4.79 3.21
CA ILE A 23 5.63 -3.96 2.05
C ILE A 23 6.28 -4.85 1.00
N LYS A 24 5.62 -4.96 -0.15
CA LYS A 24 6.10 -5.78 -1.26
C LYS A 24 6.66 -4.97 -2.40
N ASP A 25 6.30 -3.70 -2.50
CA ASP A 25 6.75 -2.85 -3.60
C ASP A 25 6.67 -1.39 -3.16
N LYS A 26 7.34 -0.52 -3.91
CA LYS A 26 7.35 0.91 -3.65
C LYS A 26 7.17 1.64 -4.98
N TRP A 27 6.28 2.61 -4.98
CA TRP A 27 6.05 3.46 -6.13
C TRP A 27 6.38 4.91 -5.78
N LEU A 28 7.30 5.51 -6.54
CA LEU A 28 7.56 6.94 -6.46
C LEU A 28 6.63 7.63 -7.46
N VAL A 29 5.73 8.46 -6.96
CA VAL A 29 4.69 9.06 -7.80
C VAL A 29 5.27 9.91 -8.91
N SER A 30 6.42 10.55 -8.67
CA SER A 30 7.11 11.34 -9.68
C SER A 30 7.58 10.55 -10.89
N SER A 31 7.62 9.22 -10.81
CA SER A 31 8.04 8.37 -11.93
C SER A 31 6.92 8.12 -12.96
N GLY A 32 5.70 8.57 -12.69
CA GLY A 32 4.56 8.39 -13.58
C GLY A 32 3.67 7.24 -13.16
N ASP A 33 2.69 6.91 -14.01
CA ASP A 33 1.75 5.86 -13.71
C ASP A 33 2.43 4.51 -13.51
N TYR A 34 1.81 3.65 -12.71
CA TYR A 34 2.43 2.39 -12.32
C TYR A 34 1.42 1.25 -12.32
N VAL A 35 1.85 0.11 -12.79
CA VAL A 35 1.08 -1.14 -12.70
C VAL A 35 1.86 -2.08 -11.80
N PRO A 36 1.32 -2.45 -10.64
CA PRO A 36 2.01 -3.39 -9.75
C PRO A 36 2.23 -4.73 -10.45
N LYS A 37 3.41 -5.30 -10.27
CA LYS A 37 3.78 -6.59 -10.87
C LYS A 37 3.42 -7.76 -9.97
N ILE A 38 3.01 -7.47 -8.76
CA ILE A 38 2.63 -8.46 -7.77
C ILE A 38 1.24 -8.13 -7.28
N LYS A 39 0.58 -9.10 -6.70
CA LYS A 39 -0.74 -8.87 -6.11
C LYS A 39 -0.58 -8.06 -4.83
N VAL A 40 -1.29 -6.95 -4.76
CA VAL A 40 -1.29 -6.05 -3.60
C VAL A 40 -2.72 -5.81 -3.16
N TRP A 41 -2.92 -5.60 -1.86
CA TRP A 41 -4.25 -5.40 -1.32
C TRP A 41 -4.41 -4.06 -0.61
N GLY A 42 -3.34 -3.34 -0.41
CA GLY A 42 -3.40 -2.07 0.28
C GLY A 42 -2.13 -1.27 0.10
N ALA A 43 -2.06 -0.16 0.81
CA ALA A 43 -0.95 0.77 0.67
C ALA A 43 -0.70 1.57 1.94
N ILE A 44 0.54 2.04 2.06
CA ILE A 44 0.92 3.10 3.00
C ILE A 44 1.39 4.25 2.13
N ILE A 45 0.78 5.41 2.26
CA ILE A 45 1.20 6.58 1.48
C ILE A 45 2.05 7.51 2.32
N ASN A 46 2.87 8.28 1.65
CA ASN A 46 3.76 9.24 2.29
C ASN A 46 3.72 10.55 1.53
N LYS A 47 3.64 11.64 2.27
CA LYS A 47 3.74 12.98 1.68
C LYS A 47 4.47 13.88 2.64
N SER A 48 5.55 14.48 2.16
CA SER A 48 6.38 15.39 2.95
C SER A 48 5.57 16.60 3.43
N GLY A 49 5.59 16.84 4.72
CA GLY A 49 4.94 18.01 5.31
C GLY A 49 3.41 17.93 5.39
N SER A 50 2.82 16.75 5.15
CA SER A 50 1.37 16.61 5.20
C SER A 50 0.95 15.37 5.97
N SER A 51 -0.18 15.46 6.67
CA SER A 51 -0.73 14.33 7.41
C SER A 51 -1.69 13.48 6.57
N GLU A 52 -2.05 13.93 5.37
CA GLU A 52 -2.88 13.15 4.45
C GLU A 52 -2.57 13.52 3.02
N ALA A 53 -2.92 12.66 2.10
CA ALA A 53 -2.70 12.86 0.68
C ALA A 53 -3.70 12.03 -0.12
N ASP A 54 -3.83 12.36 -1.40
CA ASP A 54 -4.71 11.64 -2.31
C ASP A 54 -3.93 10.55 -3.04
N ILE A 55 -4.62 9.45 -3.28
CA ILE A 55 -4.12 8.36 -4.12
C ILE A 55 -5.19 8.02 -5.15
N THR A 56 -4.79 7.86 -6.39
CA THR A 56 -5.66 7.43 -7.48
C THR A 56 -5.25 6.03 -7.90
N TYR A 57 -6.19 5.12 -7.81
CA TYR A 57 -5.94 3.70 -8.06
C TYR A 57 -7.12 3.06 -8.77
N LYS A 58 -6.88 1.89 -9.32
CA LYS A 58 -7.90 1.10 -9.99
C LYS A 58 -7.82 -0.32 -9.46
N LEU A 59 -8.95 -0.88 -9.10
CA LEU A 59 -9.04 -2.25 -8.63
C LEU A 59 -9.36 -3.18 -9.79
N ARG A 60 -9.12 -4.47 -9.58
CA ARG A 60 -9.46 -5.48 -10.58
C ARG A 60 -10.97 -5.45 -10.86
N GLY A 61 -11.30 -5.35 -12.13
CA GLY A 61 -12.69 -5.28 -12.56
C GLY A 61 -13.29 -3.89 -12.65
N ASP A 62 -12.57 -2.87 -12.20
CA ASP A 62 -13.04 -1.49 -12.30
C ASP A 62 -12.87 -0.96 -13.72
N ASP A 63 -13.86 -0.19 -14.19
CA ASP A 63 -13.79 0.48 -15.49
C ASP A 63 -13.04 1.79 -15.41
N SER A 64 -13.00 2.41 -14.25
CA SER A 64 -12.36 3.71 -14.05
C SER A 64 -11.62 3.75 -12.72
N ALA A 65 -10.67 4.66 -12.61
CA ALA A 65 -9.91 4.85 -11.38
C ALA A 65 -10.69 5.67 -10.36
N ASP A 66 -10.41 5.43 -9.09
CA ASP A 66 -10.97 6.18 -7.97
C ASP A 66 -9.87 6.97 -7.29
N THR A 67 -10.20 8.16 -6.80
CA THR A 67 -9.29 8.98 -6.01
C THR A 67 -9.84 9.10 -4.59
N ILE A 68 -9.03 8.74 -3.62
CA ILE A 68 -9.41 8.86 -2.21
C ILE A 68 -8.33 9.57 -1.43
N THR A 69 -8.71 10.17 -0.30
CA THR A 69 -7.78 10.82 0.61
C THR A 69 -7.50 9.90 1.79
N LEU A 70 -6.24 9.66 2.05
CA LEU A 70 -5.79 8.77 3.13
C LEU A 70 -4.84 9.49 4.07
N ALA A 71 -4.82 9.04 5.33
CA ALA A 71 -3.80 9.46 6.27
C ALA A 71 -2.43 8.92 5.83
N THR A 72 -1.39 9.73 5.98
CA THR A 72 -0.03 9.30 5.62
C THR A 72 0.53 8.39 6.70
N ASN A 73 1.41 7.48 6.28
CA ASN A 73 2.16 6.58 7.16
C ASN A 73 1.27 5.59 7.95
N VAL A 74 0.08 5.32 7.43
CA VAL A 74 -0.87 4.37 8.04
C VAL A 74 -1.25 3.32 7.02
N PRO A 75 -1.15 2.03 7.35
CA PRO A 75 -1.57 0.97 6.42
C PRO A 75 -3.07 1.03 6.18
N ILE A 76 -3.47 0.99 4.92
CA ILE A 76 -4.88 1.04 4.53
C ILE A 76 -5.15 -0.08 3.53
N ALA A 77 -6.20 -0.85 3.77
CA ALA A 77 -6.63 -1.88 2.83
C ALA A 77 -7.40 -1.22 1.69
N LEU A 78 -7.04 -1.56 0.46
CA LEU A 78 -7.68 -1.02 -0.74
C LEU A 78 -8.39 -2.08 -1.58
N GLY A 79 -7.88 -3.29 -1.58
CA GLY A 79 -8.33 -4.35 -2.45
C GLY A 79 -7.24 -4.71 -3.46
N ASP A 80 -7.60 -5.46 -4.50
CA ASP A 80 -6.65 -5.92 -5.51
C ASP A 80 -6.33 -4.78 -6.49
N VAL A 81 -5.31 -4.01 -6.17
CA VAL A 81 -4.91 -2.82 -6.95
C VAL A 81 -4.22 -3.27 -8.24
N THR A 82 -4.77 -2.85 -9.38
CA THR A 82 -4.23 -3.21 -10.68
C THR A 82 -3.53 -2.07 -11.40
N ALA A 83 -3.78 -0.82 -11.00
CA ALA A 83 -3.12 0.33 -11.62
C ALA A 83 -3.13 1.52 -10.67
N LEU A 84 -2.11 2.36 -10.80
CA LEU A 84 -1.95 3.58 -10.03
C LEU A 84 -1.70 4.74 -11.00
N THR A 85 -2.41 5.85 -10.80
CA THR A 85 -2.35 7.02 -11.67
C THR A 85 -1.65 8.16 -10.97
N ALA A 86 -0.56 8.65 -11.55
CA ALA A 86 0.26 9.70 -10.95
C ALA A 86 -0.39 11.08 -11.00
N ALA A 87 -1.07 11.41 -12.09
CA ALA A 87 -1.55 12.78 -12.35
C ALA A 87 -2.46 13.34 -11.25
N THR A 88 -3.25 12.49 -10.61
CA THR A 88 -4.19 12.90 -9.57
C THR A 88 -3.81 12.38 -8.19
N THR A 89 -2.64 11.77 -8.05
CA THR A 89 -2.09 11.32 -6.78
C THR A 89 -1.21 12.44 -6.21
N THR A 90 -1.52 12.92 -5.03
CA THR A 90 -0.75 13.98 -4.39
C THR A 90 0.32 13.45 -3.44
N ALA A 91 0.28 12.16 -3.12
CA ALA A 91 1.32 11.52 -2.31
C ALA A 91 2.66 11.56 -3.04
N ASP A 92 3.76 11.58 -2.28
CA ASP A 92 5.12 11.53 -2.84
C ASP A 92 5.53 10.10 -3.14
N ALA A 93 5.16 9.17 -2.28
CA ALA A 93 5.50 7.76 -2.42
C ALA A 93 4.36 6.89 -1.92
N VAL A 94 4.24 5.70 -2.48
CA VAL A 94 3.25 4.71 -2.09
C VAL A 94 3.96 3.38 -1.86
N TYR A 95 3.81 2.82 -0.67
CA TYR A 95 4.35 1.51 -0.33
C TYR A 95 3.22 0.50 -0.46
N LEU A 96 3.35 -0.45 -1.37
CA LEU A 96 2.31 -1.41 -1.69
C LEU A 96 2.41 -2.64 -0.79
N LEU A 97 1.27 -3.03 -0.25
CA LEU A 97 1.18 -4.12 0.73
C LEU A 97 0.64 -5.39 0.09
N GLY A 98 1.27 -6.48 0.40
CA GLY A 98 0.87 -7.78 -0.13
C GLY A 98 0.90 -8.91 0.88
#